data_32e26287af1f51858a30813e6744725f
#
_entry.id   32e26287af1f51858a30813e6744725f
#
_cell.length_a   1.000
_cell.length_b   1.000
_cell.length_c   1.000
_cell.angle_alpha   90.00
_cell.angle_beta   90.00
_cell.angle_gamma   90.00
#
_symmetry.space_group_name_H-M   'P 1'
#
loop_
_entity.id
_entity.type
_entity.pdbx_description
1 polymer ?
#
loop_
_entity_poly.entity_id
_entity_poly.type
_entity_poly.pdbx_seq_one_letter_code
_entity_poly.pdbx_strand_id
1 'polypeptide(L)'
;MILRLLFLALLFSATLQAATPQEITAQLQAGDKRALANAEAYAKANPKNAEAWTLLTRARVMQGKSEAAVTAGEKAVTLAPNSAQAQFWLGNAYGNRIGEVGMISKMSMAPKLRDAFEKTVALDPNNLDARSALLQFYLQAPSAIGGGKDKALVQAREIGKRDAARGHMARAQIQLAEKDNAGALKSYEAAYTAKPSDAGIRLALGIGYQQANRFNDAFRHFRAWITQDAAAGAAWYQLGRTSVLSGQNLEEGITALQKYLKLPRMANEPANQHAYYRLGQLYAKAGKKTEARAAFQSALKLDPAFKEPKAELAKL
;
A
#
# COMPACT_ATOMS: atom_id res chain seq x y z
N MET A 1 54.66 48.67 27.09
CA MET A 1 53.25 48.57 27.50
C MET A 1 52.54 47.72 26.47
N ILE A 2 52.43 46.39 26.78
CA ILE A 2 51.92 45.39 25.83
C ILE A 2 50.48 45.10 26.20
N LEU A 3 49.53 45.49 25.33
CA LEU A 3 48.09 45.25 25.50
C LEU A 3 47.75 43.83 25.06
N ARG A 4 47.44 42.96 26.03
CA ARG A 4 46.93 41.59 25.75
C ARG A 4 45.44 41.68 25.40
N LEU A 5 45.07 41.48 24.16
CA LEU A 5 43.72 41.22 23.70
C LEU A 5 43.35 39.76 24.07
N LEU A 6 42.49 39.57 25.02
CA LEU A 6 41.81 38.30 25.32
C LEU A 6 40.67 38.14 24.29
N PHE A 7 40.83 37.22 23.33
CA PHE A 7 39.75 36.72 22.49
C PHE A 7 38.94 35.69 23.30
N LEU A 8 37.75 36.11 23.76
CA LEU A 8 36.78 35.20 24.36
C LEU A 8 36.09 34.46 23.19
N ALA A 9 36.50 33.23 22.90
CA ALA A 9 35.81 32.34 21.98
C ALA A 9 34.50 31.85 22.65
N LEU A 10 33.38 32.48 22.34
CA LEU A 10 32.06 31.96 22.65
C LEU A 10 31.82 30.71 21.79
N LEU A 11 32.11 29.57 22.40
CA LEU A 11 31.64 28.26 21.89
C LEU A 11 30.12 28.25 21.98
N PHE A 12 29.44 28.61 20.87
CA PHE A 12 28.06 28.28 20.65
C PHE A 12 27.98 26.76 20.50
N SER A 13 27.83 26.05 21.61
CA SER A 13 27.33 24.68 21.59
C SER A 13 25.87 24.75 21.10
N ALA A 14 25.66 24.57 19.80
CA ALA A 14 24.36 24.28 19.27
C ALA A 14 23.91 22.96 19.95
N THR A 15 23.15 23.08 21.03
CA THR A 15 22.41 21.94 21.58
C THR A 15 21.50 21.48 20.47
N LEU A 16 21.79 20.32 19.88
CA LEU A 16 20.89 19.64 18.94
C LEU A 16 19.59 19.41 19.74
N GLN A 17 18.63 20.31 19.56
CA GLN A 17 17.36 20.21 20.25
C GLN A 17 16.67 18.91 19.76
N ALA A 18 16.35 18.02 20.69
CA ALA A 18 15.68 16.77 20.38
C ALA A 18 14.35 17.08 19.66
N ALA A 19 14.09 16.35 18.58
CA ALA A 19 12.87 16.55 17.80
C ALA A 19 11.62 16.37 18.67
N THR A 20 10.67 17.27 18.51
CA THR A 20 9.38 17.22 19.21
C THR A 20 8.47 16.12 18.65
N PRO A 21 7.44 15.66 19.39
CA PRO A 21 6.45 14.70 18.87
C PRO A 21 5.80 15.16 17.55
N GLN A 22 5.53 16.45 17.42
CA GLN A 22 4.93 17.06 16.23
C GLN A 22 5.87 16.99 15.03
N GLU A 23 7.15 17.30 15.22
CA GLU A 23 8.17 17.18 14.17
C GLU A 23 8.39 15.73 13.76
N ILE A 24 8.45 14.79 14.70
CA ILE A 24 8.55 13.35 14.41
C ILE A 24 7.33 12.89 13.61
N THR A 25 6.14 13.33 14.00
CA THR A 25 4.89 13.01 13.29
C THR A 25 4.91 13.54 11.85
N ALA A 26 5.33 14.78 11.65
CA ALA A 26 5.47 15.38 10.32
C ALA A 26 6.51 14.63 9.45
N GLN A 27 7.66 14.27 10.03
CA GLN A 27 8.69 13.47 9.36
C GLN A 27 8.17 12.08 8.95
N LEU A 28 7.39 11.42 9.82
CA LEU A 28 6.76 10.14 9.51
C LEU A 28 5.74 10.27 8.36
N GLN A 29 4.97 11.34 8.32
CA GLN A 29 4.02 11.61 7.24
C GLN A 29 4.72 11.88 5.90
N ALA A 30 5.87 12.59 5.95
CA ALA A 30 6.69 12.91 4.78
C ALA A 30 7.58 11.75 4.31
N GLY A 31 7.63 10.62 5.04
CA GLY A 31 8.56 9.52 4.74
C GLY A 31 10.04 9.88 4.97
N ASP A 32 10.32 10.87 5.83
CA ASP A 32 11.68 11.33 6.13
C ASP A 32 12.47 10.23 6.87
N LYS A 33 13.62 9.88 6.33
CA LYS A 33 14.51 8.85 6.90
C LYS A 33 14.99 9.18 8.34
N ARG A 34 15.00 10.46 8.72
CA ARG A 34 15.37 10.91 10.07
C ARG A 34 14.34 10.56 11.14
N ALA A 35 13.09 10.31 10.75
CA ALA A 35 11.98 10.05 11.66
C ALA A 35 12.27 8.94 12.67
N LEU A 36 12.93 7.83 12.24
CA LEU A 36 13.25 6.74 13.15
C LEU A 36 14.28 7.14 14.20
N ALA A 37 15.39 7.76 13.80
CA ALA A 37 16.44 8.18 14.73
C ALA A 37 15.89 9.19 15.77
N ASN A 38 15.05 10.11 15.32
CA ASN A 38 14.40 11.09 16.19
C ASN A 38 13.39 10.44 17.14
N ALA A 39 12.60 9.46 16.66
CA ALA A 39 11.69 8.70 17.53
C ALA A 39 12.43 7.85 18.54
N GLU A 40 13.56 7.25 18.19
CA GLU A 40 14.43 6.49 19.11
C GLU A 40 15.03 7.40 20.20
N ALA A 41 15.56 8.56 19.82
CA ALA A 41 16.08 9.54 20.76
C ALA A 41 14.97 10.06 21.71
N TYR A 42 13.79 10.36 21.18
CA TYR A 42 12.65 10.83 21.96
C TYR A 42 12.15 9.77 22.95
N ALA A 43 12.00 8.51 22.53
CA ALA A 43 11.58 7.42 23.41
C ALA A 43 12.63 7.13 24.51
N LYS A 44 13.93 7.21 24.18
CA LYS A 44 15.02 7.06 25.15
C LYS A 44 15.00 8.17 26.20
N ALA A 45 14.74 9.42 25.80
CA ALA A 45 14.66 10.56 26.72
C ALA A 45 13.37 10.53 27.56
N ASN A 46 12.30 9.87 27.08
CA ASN A 46 10.99 9.86 27.72
C ASN A 46 10.48 8.41 27.95
N PRO A 47 11.17 7.57 28.74
CA PRO A 47 10.91 6.13 28.82
C PRO A 47 9.56 5.76 29.46
N LYS A 48 8.90 6.69 30.14
CA LYS A 48 7.58 6.52 30.77
C LYS A 48 6.46 7.20 29.97
N ASN A 49 6.75 7.82 28.82
CA ASN A 49 5.78 8.49 27.97
C ASN A 49 5.26 7.52 26.89
N ALA A 50 3.98 7.17 26.94
CA ALA A 50 3.34 6.27 25.97
C ALA A 50 3.35 6.81 24.52
N GLU A 51 3.25 8.15 24.35
CA GLU A 51 3.31 8.77 23.02
C GLU A 51 4.68 8.56 22.37
N ALA A 52 5.76 8.68 23.14
CA ALA A 52 7.12 8.47 22.67
C ALA A 52 7.29 7.03 22.11
N TRP A 53 6.80 6.03 22.83
CA TRP A 53 6.82 4.64 22.39
C TRP A 53 5.89 4.38 21.21
N THR A 54 4.73 5.07 21.14
CA THR A 54 3.82 4.99 20.00
C THR A 54 4.46 5.54 18.72
N LEU A 55 5.12 6.69 18.79
CA LEU A 55 5.88 7.27 17.67
C LEU A 55 7.01 6.35 17.22
N LEU A 56 7.73 5.77 18.17
CA LEU A 56 8.79 4.79 17.87
C LEU A 56 8.22 3.53 17.21
N THR A 57 7.08 3.03 17.67
CA THR A 57 6.38 1.89 17.04
C THR A 57 6.04 2.22 15.59
N ARG A 58 5.41 3.37 15.36
CA ARG A 58 5.07 3.83 14.01
C ARG A 58 6.29 3.93 13.11
N ALA A 59 7.37 4.56 13.59
CA ALA A 59 8.61 4.70 12.83
C ALA A 59 9.20 3.34 12.42
N ARG A 60 9.21 2.37 13.34
CA ARG A 60 9.71 1.01 13.10
C ARG A 60 8.82 0.22 12.15
N VAL A 61 7.49 0.33 12.27
CA VAL A 61 6.53 -0.26 11.32
C VAL A 61 6.79 0.25 9.90
N MET A 62 6.92 1.57 9.73
CA MET A 62 7.15 2.17 8.43
C MET A 62 8.50 1.81 7.80
N GLN A 63 9.49 1.43 8.61
CA GLN A 63 10.80 0.97 8.12
C GLN A 63 10.95 -0.56 8.08
N GLY A 64 9.87 -1.32 8.28
CA GLY A 64 9.91 -2.78 8.22
C GLY A 64 10.68 -3.44 9.38
N LYS A 65 10.94 -2.71 10.49
CA LYS A 65 11.62 -3.27 11.68
C LYS A 65 10.60 -3.95 12.60
N SER A 66 9.97 -5.01 12.10
CA SER A 66 8.75 -5.60 12.65
C SER A 66 8.88 -6.08 14.10
N GLU A 67 9.95 -6.79 14.47
CA GLU A 67 10.17 -7.31 15.84
C GLU A 67 10.37 -6.18 16.84
N ALA A 68 11.24 -5.22 16.50
CA ALA A 68 11.47 -4.05 17.32
C ALA A 68 10.21 -3.16 17.43
N ALA A 69 9.37 -3.13 16.39
CA ALA A 69 8.10 -2.43 16.40
C ALA A 69 7.13 -3.07 17.40
N VAL A 70 7.02 -4.41 17.43
CA VAL A 70 6.18 -5.12 18.42
C VAL A 70 6.63 -4.78 19.84
N THR A 71 7.93 -4.87 20.13
CA THR A 71 8.47 -4.55 21.47
C THR A 71 8.12 -3.12 21.89
N ALA A 72 8.27 -2.14 20.99
CA ALA A 72 7.92 -0.74 21.29
C ALA A 72 6.41 -0.56 21.48
N GLY A 73 5.60 -1.21 20.66
CA GLY A 73 4.13 -1.14 20.72
C GLY A 73 3.57 -1.75 22.01
N GLU A 74 4.09 -2.91 22.42
CA GLU A 74 3.72 -3.52 23.71
C GLU A 74 4.06 -2.60 24.87
N LYS A 75 5.21 -1.91 24.82
CA LYS A 75 5.57 -0.90 25.83
C LYS A 75 4.62 0.30 25.82
N ALA A 76 4.26 0.82 24.62
CA ALA A 76 3.31 1.92 24.51
C ALA A 76 1.96 1.55 25.12
N VAL A 77 1.43 0.36 24.80
CA VAL A 77 0.14 -0.12 25.33
C VAL A 77 0.21 -0.41 26.84
N THR A 78 1.33 -0.92 27.34
CA THR A 78 1.52 -1.10 28.79
C THR A 78 1.44 0.23 29.53
N LEU A 79 2.00 1.31 28.97
CA LEU A 79 1.96 2.65 29.56
C LEU A 79 0.60 3.34 29.40
N ALA A 80 -0.12 3.07 28.31
CA ALA A 80 -1.43 3.66 28.04
C ALA A 80 -2.39 2.65 27.39
N PRO A 81 -2.98 1.73 28.16
CA PRO A 81 -3.81 0.64 27.63
C PRO A 81 -5.10 1.12 26.93
N ASN A 82 -5.54 2.33 27.23
CA ASN A 82 -6.73 2.96 26.62
C ASN A 82 -6.36 4.02 25.57
N SER A 83 -5.16 4.00 25.02
CA SER A 83 -4.77 4.82 23.87
C SER A 83 -5.13 4.09 22.57
N ALA A 84 -6.13 4.60 21.84
CA ALA A 84 -6.51 4.06 20.52
C ALA A 84 -5.31 4.06 19.56
N GLN A 85 -4.48 5.10 19.61
CA GLN A 85 -3.32 5.23 18.74
C GLN A 85 -2.23 4.21 19.07
N ALA A 86 -1.95 3.94 20.36
CA ALA A 86 -0.99 2.93 20.78
C ALA A 86 -1.46 1.52 20.35
N GLN A 87 -2.74 1.21 20.57
CA GLN A 87 -3.35 -0.05 20.13
C GLN A 87 -3.30 -0.21 18.61
N PHE A 88 -3.60 0.84 17.85
CA PHE A 88 -3.56 0.82 16.39
C PHE A 88 -2.16 0.50 15.86
N TRP A 89 -1.13 1.17 16.39
CA TRP A 89 0.24 0.93 15.94
C TRP A 89 0.80 -0.41 16.41
N LEU A 90 0.37 -0.91 17.58
CA LEU A 90 0.68 -2.29 18.01
C LEU A 90 0.05 -3.31 17.05
N GLY A 91 -1.21 -3.13 16.66
CA GLY A 91 -1.87 -3.97 15.66
C GLY A 91 -1.12 -4.01 14.34
N ASN A 92 -0.66 -2.83 13.84
CA ASN A 92 0.17 -2.76 12.63
C ASN A 92 1.54 -3.45 12.80
N ALA A 93 2.17 -3.33 13.99
CA ALA A 93 3.43 -4.00 14.28
C ALA A 93 3.28 -5.52 14.23
N TYR A 94 2.21 -6.07 14.83
CA TYR A 94 1.89 -7.50 14.71
C TYR A 94 1.60 -7.91 13.27
N GLY A 95 0.88 -7.08 12.50
CA GLY A 95 0.60 -7.33 11.09
C GLY A 95 1.86 -7.50 10.25
N ASN A 96 2.83 -6.60 10.41
CA ASN A 96 4.13 -6.70 9.73
C ASN A 96 4.88 -7.97 10.17
N ARG A 97 4.93 -8.24 11.49
CA ARG A 97 5.67 -9.38 12.03
C ARG A 97 5.09 -10.73 11.58
N ILE A 98 3.77 -10.85 11.49
CA ILE A 98 3.08 -12.06 10.98
C ILE A 98 3.55 -12.42 9.57
N GLY A 99 3.89 -11.43 8.72
CA GLY A 99 4.43 -11.66 7.38
C GLY A 99 5.78 -12.37 7.35
N GLU A 100 6.57 -12.26 8.41
CA GLU A 100 7.98 -12.68 8.48
C GLU A 100 8.22 -13.96 9.28
N VAL A 101 7.24 -14.43 10.05
CA VAL A 101 7.42 -15.56 10.97
C VAL A 101 6.81 -16.86 10.44
N GLY A 102 7.22 -17.99 11.03
CA GLY A 102 6.65 -19.30 10.74
C GLY A 102 5.21 -19.49 11.25
N MET A 103 4.55 -20.55 10.83
CA MET A 103 3.13 -20.82 11.08
C MET A 103 2.75 -20.79 12.57
N ILE A 104 3.55 -21.40 13.43
CA ILE A 104 3.28 -21.46 14.89
C ILE A 104 3.23 -20.04 15.48
N SER A 105 4.22 -19.20 15.16
CA SER A 105 4.25 -17.81 15.61
C SER A 105 3.10 -16.98 15.01
N LYS A 106 2.71 -17.24 13.76
CA LYS A 106 1.52 -16.62 13.14
C LYS A 106 0.27 -16.93 13.94
N MET A 107 0.06 -18.18 14.32
CA MET A 107 -1.13 -18.59 15.09
C MET A 107 -1.17 -17.93 16.48
N SER A 108 -0.03 -17.70 17.12
CA SER A 108 0.02 -17.02 18.43
C SER A 108 -0.15 -15.50 18.32
N MET A 109 0.29 -14.88 17.21
CA MET A 109 0.24 -13.44 17.02
C MET A 109 -1.09 -12.95 16.42
N ALA A 110 -1.76 -13.78 15.62
CA ALA A 110 -2.98 -13.38 14.94
C ALA A 110 -4.12 -12.95 15.91
N PRO A 111 -4.38 -13.62 17.04
CA PRO A 111 -5.31 -13.10 18.05
C PRO A 111 -4.88 -11.77 18.64
N LYS A 112 -3.58 -11.56 18.92
CA LYS A 112 -3.07 -10.30 19.47
C LYS A 112 -3.26 -9.12 18.49
N LEU A 113 -3.05 -9.36 17.19
CA LEU A 113 -3.35 -8.38 16.14
C LEU A 113 -4.82 -8.00 16.15
N ARG A 114 -5.71 -9.00 16.15
CA ARG A 114 -7.17 -8.78 16.22
C ARG A 114 -7.54 -7.95 17.43
N ASP A 115 -7.11 -8.38 18.62
CA ASP A 115 -7.46 -7.75 19.89
C ASP A 115 -6.99 -6.28 19.94
N ALA A 116 -5.82 -5.98 19.40
CA ALA A 116 -5.30 -4.61 19.30
C ALA A 116 -6.19 -3.75 18.38
N PHE A 117 -6.63 -4.24 17.23
CA PHE A 117 -7.52 -3.50 16.36
C PHE A 117 -8.97 -3.44 16.89
N GLU A 118 -9.48 -4.50 17.52
CA GLU A 118 -10.79 -4.47 18.21
C GLU A 118 -10.79 -3.42 19.31
N LYS A 119 -9.71 -3.36 20.10
CA LYS A 119 -9.56 -2.32 21.14
C LYS A 119 -9.45 -0.93 20.51
N THR A 120 -8.74 -0.80 19.37
CA THR A 120 -8.68 0.46 18.65
C THR A 120 -10.06 0.96 18.26
N VAL A 121 -10.88 0.13 17.60
CA VAL A 121 -12.22 0.56 17.15
C VAL A 121 -13.22 0.74 18.30
N ALA A 122 -13.00 0.11 19.44
CA ALA A 122 -13.77 0.34 20.66
C ALA A 122 -13.47 1.72 21.27
N LEU A 123 -12.19 2.14 21.24
CA LEU A 123 -11.73 3.43 21.76
C LEU A 123 -11.96 4.58 20.76
N ASP A 124 -11.78 4.32 19.47
CA ASP A 124 -12.01 5.24 18.36
C ASP A 124 -12.86 4.56 17.27
N PRO A 125 -14.19 4.65 17.35
CA PRO A 125 -15.10 4.07 16.36
C PRO A 125 -14.94 4.65 14.93
N ASN A 126 -14.28 5.78 14.77
CA ASN A 126 -14.05 6.44 13.49
C ASN A 126 -12.73 6.04 12.82
N ASN A 127 -11.93 5.20 13.45
CA ASN A 127 -10.71 4.69 12.87
C ASN A 127 -11.00 3.68 11.74
N LEU A 128 -11.18 4.20 10.53
CA LEU A 128 -11.52 3.39 9.36
C LEU A 128 -10.38 2.44 8.94
N ASP A 129 -9.14 2.77 9.28
CA ASP A 129 -7.99 1.92 8.95
C ASP A 129 -7.94 0.69 9.86
N ALA A 130 -8.22 0.85 11.16
CA ALA A 130 -8.37 -0.29 12.07
C ALA A 130 -9.56 -1.18 11.68
N ARG A 131 -10.69 -0.59 11.26
CA ARG A 131 -11.83 -1.36 10.74
C ARG A 131 -11.49 -2.12 9.47
N SER A 132 -10.71 -1.51 8.56
CA SER A 132 -10.24 -2.17 7.35
C SER A 132 -9.28 -3.32 7.67
N ALA A 133 -8.38 -3.14 8.64
CA ALA A 133 -7.49 -4.20 9.11
C ALA A 133 -8.26 -5.37 9.74
N LEU A 134 -9.29 -5.09 10.56
CA LEU A 134 -10.18 -6.12 11.10
C LEU A 134 -10.93 -6.86 10.01
N LEU A 135 -11.45 -6.16 9.01
CA LEU A 135 -12.12 -6.78 7.87
C LEU A 135 -11.18 -7.78 7.18
N GLN A 136 -9.95 -7.36 6.88
CA GLN A 136 -8.92 -8.23 6.29
C GLN A 136 -8.63 -9.45 7.18
N PHE A 137 -8.47 -9.24 8.49
CA PHE A 137 -8.26 -10.32 9.45
C PHE A 137 -9.42 -11.32 9.40
N TYR A 138 -10.66 -10.85 9.49
CA TYR A 138 -11.83 -11.71 9.51
C TYR A 138 -12.03 -12.50 8.22
N LEU A 139 -11.61 -11.97 7.08
CA LEU A 139 -11.65 -12.69 5.80
C LEU A 139 -10.57 -13.76 5.66
N GLN A 140 -9.38 -13.55 6.25
CA GLN A 140 -8.23 -14.40 6.05
C GLN A 140 -8.02 -15.43 7.16
N ALA A 141 -8.42 -15.10 8.40
CA ALA A 141 -8.20 -15.95 9.55
C ALA A 141 -9.21 -17.11 9.61
N PRO A 142 -8.77 -18.32 9.97
CA PRO A 142 -9.70 -19.40 10.32
C PRO A 142 -10.63 -19.02 11.45
N SER A 143 -11.83 -19.60 11.46
CA SER A 143 -12.83 -19.38 12.53
C SER A 143 -12.31 -19.71 13.93
N ALA A 144 -11.45 -20.74 14.03
CA ALA A 144 -10.84 -21.17 15.30
C ALA A 144 -9.99 -20.08 15.98
N ILE A 145 -9.43 -19.12 15.21
CA ILE A 145 -8.70 -17.96 15.75
C ILE A 145 -9.46 -16.66 15.63
N GLY A 146 -10.77 -16.75 15.39
CA GLY A 146 -11.70 -15.63 15.44
C GLY A 146 -12.03 -14.98 14.10
N GLY A 147 -11.62 -15.57 12.96
CA GLY A 147 -12.08 -15.18 11.63
C GLY A 147 -13.56 -15.38 11.43
N GLY A 148 -14.13 -14.85 10.36
CA GLY A 148 -15.51 -15.05 9.99
C GLY A 148 -16.09 -13.93 9.15
N LYS A 149 -16.81 -14.32 8.11
CA LYS A 149 -17.45 -13.42 7.15
C LYS A 149 -18.42 -12.43 7.80
N ASP A 150 -19.24 -12.87 8.74
CA ASP A 150 -20.24 -12.01 9.38
C ASP A 150 -19.58 -10.85 10.12
N LYS A 151 -18.43 -11.10 10.76
CA LYS A 151 -17.62 -10.06 11.39
C LYS A 151 -17.03 -9.08 10.35
N ALA A 152 -16.58 -9.60 9.20
CA ALA A 152 -16.11 -8.76 8.10
C ALA A 152 -17.25 -7.87 7.55
N LEU A 153 -18.47 -8.42 7.39
CA LEU A 153 -19.65 -7.67 6.97
C LEU A 153 -20.01 -6.54 7.95
N VAL A 154 -19.88 -6.79 9.27
CA VAL A 154 -20.05 -5.74 10.28
C VAL A 154 -19.07 -4.60 10.04
N GLN A 155 -17.79 -4.90 9.84
CA GLN A 155 -16.80 -3.84 9.60
C GLN A 155 -17.09 -3.07 8.29
N ALA A 156 -17.45 -3.77 7.21
CA ALA A 156 -17.79 -3.12 5.94
C ALA A 156 -18.98 -2.16 6.08
N ARG A 157 -20.01 -2.54 6.85
CA ARG A 157 -21.16 -1.66 7.16
C ARG A 157 -20.75 -0.44 7.98
N GLU A 158 -19.93 -0.63 9.01
CA GLU A 158 -19.47 0.47 9.86
C GLU A 158 -18.55 1.44 9.11
N ILE A 159 -17.73 0.93 8.19
CA ILE A 159 -16.96 1.76 7.26
C ILE A 159 -17.91 2.56 6.36
N GLY A 160 -18.89 1.89 5.76
CA GLY A 160 -19.84 2.52 4.81
C GLY A 160 -20.71 3.62 5.43
N LYS A 161 -21.04 3.54 6.73
CA LYS A 161 -21.74 4.61 7.45
C LYS A 161 -20.93 5.92 7.53
N ARG A 162 -19.60 5.84 7.46
CA ARG A 162 -18.68 6.98 7.63
C ARG A 162 -18.06 7.44 6.31
N ASP A 163 -17.81 6.48 5.41
CA ASP A 163 -17.26 6.70 4.08
C ASP A 163 -17.89 5.68 3.12
N ALA A 164 -18.86 6.13 2.32
CA ALA A 164 -19.60 5.29 1.40
C ALA A 164 -18.69 4.59 0.39
N ALA A 165 -17.69 5.31 -0.16
CA ALA A 165 -16.77 4.76 -1.15
C ALA A 165 -15.91 3.64 -0.55
N ARG A 166 -15.33 3.88 0.63
CA ARG A 166 -14.57 2.84 1.37
C ARG A 166 -15.46 1.66 1.77
N GLY A 167 -16.73 1.91 2.13
CA GLY A 167 -17.71 0.86 2.44
C GLY A 167 -18.00 -0.04 1.25
N HIS A 168 -18.14 0.53 0.05
CA HIS A 168 -18.30 -0.23 -1.18
C HIS A 168 -17.03 -1.02 -1.53
N MET A 169 -15.85 -0.43 -1.37
CA MET A 169 -14.57 -1.14 -1.54
C MET A 169 -14.43 -2.32 -0.57
N ALA A 170 -14.81 -2.13 0.70
CA ALA A 170 -14.83 -3.18 1.71
C ALA A 170 -15.79 -4.33 1.33
N ARG A 171 -16.97 -4.00 0.80
CA ARG A 171 -17.92 -5.00 0.29
C ARG A 171 -17.35 -5.77 -0.89
N ALA A 172 -16.70 -5.09 -1.84
CA ALA A 172 -16.05 -5.75 -2.97
C ALA A 172 -15.00 -6.78 -2.52
N GLN A 173 -14.22 -6.47 -1.48
CA GLN A 173 -13.24 -7.42 -0.92
C GLN A 173 -13.90 -8.68 -0.36
N ILE A 174 -15.04 -8.54 0.33
CA ILE A 174 -15.81 -9.69 0.84
C ILE A 174 -16.30 -10.54 -0.33
N GLN A 175 -16.88 -9.91 -1.35
CA GLN A 175 -17.41 -10.59 -2.53
C GLN A 175 -16.31 -11.32 -3.31
N LEU A 176 -15.12 -10.73 -3.44
CA LEU A 176 -13.96 -11.42 -4.03
C LEU A 176 -13.52 -12.65 -3.22
N ALA A 177 -13.53 -12.57 -1.89
CA ALA A 177 -13.24 -13.71 -1.03
C ALA A 177 -14.28 -14.84 -1.21
N GLU A 178 -15.50 -14.50 -1.59
CA GLU A 178 -16.59 -15.44 -1.93
C GLU A 178 -16.56 -15.88 -3.40
N LYS A 179 -15.60 -15.41 -4.20
CA LYS A 179 -15.54 -15.60 -5.66
C LYS A 179 -16.74 -15.02 -6.41
N ASP A 180 -17.48 -14.10 -5.80
CA ASP A 180 -18.54 -13.32 -6.43
C ASP A 180 -17.95 -12.12 -7.18
N ASN A 181 -17.33 -12.39 -8.33
CA ASN A 181 -16.72 -11.37 -9.15
C ASN A 181 -17.74 -10.36 -9.71
N ALA A 182 -18.97 -10.81 -9.98
CA ALA A 182 -20.03 -9.96 -10.48
C ALA A 182 -20.51 -8.95 -9.42
N GLY A 183 -20.71 -9.42 -8.19
CA GLY A 183 -21.01 -8.57 -7.04
C GLY A 183 -19.87 -7.59 -6.76
N ALA A 184 -18.62 -8.05 -6.76
CA ALA A 184 -17.45 -7.20 -6.55
C ALA A 184 -17.39 -6.06 -7.58
N LEU A 185 -17.66 -6.35 -8.87
CA LEU A 185 -17.69 -5.33 -9.90
C LEU A 185 -18.77 -4.29 -9.63
N LYS A 186 -19.98 -4.69 -9.26
CA LYS A 186 -21.06 -3.76 -8.86
C LYS A 186 -20.65 -2.87 -7.67
N SER A 187 -19.93 -3.45 -6.72
CA SER A 187 -19.42 -2.69 -5.57
C SER A 187 -18.32 -1.70 -5.98
N TYR A 188 -17.45 -2.03 -6.94
CA TYR A 188 -16.48 -1.09 -7.50
C TYR A 188 -17.17 0.05 -8.29
N GLU A 189 -18.20 -0.26 -9.06
CA GLU A 189 -19.02 0.76 -9.77
C GLU A 189 -19.67 1.73 -8.77
N ALA A 190 -20.23 1.22 -7.66
CA ALA A 190 -20.79 2.03 -6.60
C ALA A 190 -19.72 2.88 -5.85
N ALA A 191 -18.54 2.32 -5.58
CA ALA A 191 -17.44 3.06 -4.99
C ALA A 191 -16.98 4.21 -5.90
N TYR A 192 -16.87 3.95 -7.19
CA TYR A 192 -16.50 4.96 -8.19
C TYR A 192 -17.56 6.08 -8.30
N THR A 193 -18.84 5.73 -8.25
CA THR A 193 -19.91 6.73 -8.21
C THR A 193 -19.82 7.63 -6.99
N ALA A 194 -19.47 7.06 -5.81
CA ALA A 194 -19.33 7.81 -4.57
C ALA A 194 -18.06 8.69 -4.54
N LYS A 195 -16.96 8.29 -5.19
CA LYS A 195 -15.69 9.02 -5.20
C LYS A 195 -14.93 8.83 -6.52
N PRO A 196 -15.36 9.48 -7.61
CA PRO A 196 -14.79 9.25 -8.95
C PRO A 196 -13.37 9.77 -9.14
N SER A 197 -12.86 10.61 -8.25
CA SER A 197 -11.49 11.16 -8.31
C SER A 197 -10.45 10.27 -7.63
N ASP A 198 -10.86 9.25 -6.86
CA ASP A 198 -9.94 8.38 -6.13
C ASP A 198 -9.21 7.42 -7.09
N ALA A 199 -7.88 7.54 -7.17
CA ALA A 199 -7.06 6.75 -8.08
C ALA A 199 -7.10 5.24 -7.78
N GLY A 200 -7.19 4.85 -6.50
CA GLY A 200 -7.30 3.45 -6.09
C GLY A 200 -8.63 2.83 -6.52
N ILE A 201 -9.73 3.57 -6.38
CA ILE A 201 -11.06 3.13 -6.83
C ILE A 201 -11.11 3.05 -8.36
N ARG A 202 -10.55 4.04 -9.07
CA ARG A 202 -10.43 3.99 -10.54
C ARG A 202 -9.68 2.76 -11.01
N LEU A 203 -8.56 2.49 -10.37
CA LEU A 203 -7.75 1.31 -10.69
C LEU A 203 -8.52 0.01 -10.44
N ALA A 204 -9.16 -0.11 -9.27
CA ALA A 204 -9.93 -1.29 -8.90
C ALA A 204 -11.09 -1.56 -9.87
N LEU A 205 -11.86 -0.52 -10.24
CA LEU A 205 -12.96 -0.63 -11.19
C LEU A 205 -12.47 -1.07 -12.58
N GLY A 206 -11.41 -0.44 -13.10
CA GLY A 206 -10.86 -0.80 -14.40
C GLY A 206 -10.35 -2.23 -14.46
N ILE A 207 -9.67 -2.70 -13.38
CA ILE A 207 -9.25 -4.10 -13.23
C ILE A 207 -10.48 -5.02 -13.12
N GLY A 208 -11.51 -4.61 -12.41
CA GLY A 208 -12.77 -5.34 -12.31
C GLY A 208 -13.41 -5.57 -13.69
N TYR A 209 -13.44 -4.56 -14.55
CA TYR A 209 -13.88 -4.73 -15.94
C TYR A 209 -13.02 -5.72 -16.72
N GLN A 210 -11.69 -5.67 -16.57
CA GLN A 210 -10.79 -6.64 -17.22
C GLN A 210 -11.07 -8.09 -16.75
N GLN A 211 -11.26 -8.29 -15.45
CA GLN A 211 -11.55 -9.61 -14.86
C GLN A 211 -12.91 -10.16 -15.29
N ALA A 212 -13.88 -9.29 -15.52
CA ALA A 212 -15.21 -9.64 -16.06
C ALA A 212 -15.21 -9.78 -17.59
N ASN A 213 -14.07 -9.69 -18.27
CA ASN A 213 -13.93 -9.63 -19.74
C ASN A 213 -14.75 -8.49 -20.40
N ARG A 214 -15.14 -7.47 -19.63
CA ARG A 214 -15.81 -6.26 -20.13
C ARG A 214 -14.77 -5.29 -20.69
N PHE A 215 -14.01 -5.74 -21.70
CA PHE A 215 -12.86 -5.00 -22.22
C PHE A 215 -13.22 -3.62 -22.80
N ASN A 216 -14.38 -3.49 -23.44
CA ASN A 216 -14.84 -2.20 -23.95
C ASN A 216 -15.06 -1.18 -22.83
N ASP A 217 -15.58 -1.63 -21.68
CA ASP A 217 -15.75 -0.78 -20.50
C ASP A 217 -14.39 -0.41 -19.88
N ALA A 218 -13.46 -1.36 -19.82
CA ALA A 218 -12.09 -1.10 -19.35
C ALA A 218 -11.39 -0.06 -20.24
N PHE A 219 -11.45 -0.19 -21.57
CA PHE A 219 -10.89 0.79 -22.50
C PHE A 219 -11.48 2.19 -22.29
N ARG A 220 -12.82 2.29 -22.24
CA ARG A 220 -13.52 3.56 -22.02
C ARG A 220 -13.08 4.20 -20.69
N HIS A 221 -13.03 3.40 -19.63
CA HIS A 221 -12.68 3.85 -18.30
C HIS A 221 -11.23 4.38 -18.23
N PHE A 222 -10.25 3.64 -18.75
CA PHE A 222 -8.86 4.08 -18.71
C PHE A 222 -8.59 5.25 -19.66
N ARG A 223 -9.21 5.33 -20.83
CA ARG A 223 -9.14 6.50 -21.71
C ARG A 223 -9.69 7.76 -21.01
N ALA A 224 -10.84 7.64 -20.35
CA ALA A 224 -11.43 8.76 -19.60
C ALA A 224 -10.50 9.21 -18.45
N TRP A 225 -9.84 8.27 -17.77
CA TRP A 225 -8.87 8.62 -16.73
C TRP A 225 -7.65 9.35 -17.31
N ILE A 226 -7.07 8.85 -18.40
CA ILE A 226 -5.93 9.48 -19.11
C ILE A 226 -6.29 10.89 -19.61
N THR A 227 -7.52 11.09 -20.11
CA THR A 227 -7.99 12.42 -20.55
C THR A 227 -8.03 13.42 -19.40
N GLN A 228 -8.40 12.97 -18.19
CA GLN A 228 -8.45 13.84 -17.00
C GLN A 228 -7.06 14.05 -16.38
N ASP A 229 -6.17 13.05 -16.47
CA ASP A 229 -4.84 13.07 -15.91
C ASP A 229 -3.87 12.30 -16.82
N ALA A 230 -3.20 13.02 -17.70
CA ALA A 230 -2.22 12.45 -18.63
C ALA A 230 -0.94 11.93 -17.92
N ALA A 231 -0.74 12.26 -16.63
CA ALA A 231 0.36 11.75 -15.82
C ALA A 231 0.01 10.45 -15.06
N ALA A 232 -1.26 9.99 -15.14
CA ALA A 232 -1.70 8.76 -14.49
C ALA A 232 -1.05 7.51 -15.11
N GLY A 233 0.17 7.17 -14.66
CA GLY A 233 0.93 6.01 -15.15
C GLY A 233 0.13 4.71 -15.05
N ALA A 234 -0.58 4.50 -13.93
CA ALA A 234 -1.43 3.34 -13.75
C ALA A 234 -2.48 3.18 -14.87
N ALA A 235 -3.10 4.27 -15.32
CA ALA A 235 -4.10 4.23 -16.40
C ALA A 235 -3.47 3.84 -17.75
N TRP A 236 -2.31 4.41 -18.08
CA TRP A 236 -1.56 4.05 -19.28
C TRP A 236 -1.15 2.57 -19.28
N TYR A 237 -0.60 2.09 -18.16
CA TYR A 237 -0.23 0.67 -18.04
C TYR A 237 -1.44 -0.25 -18.20
N GLN A 238 -2.56 0.06 -17.56
CA GLN A 238 -3.76 -0.77 -17.61
C GLN A 238 -4.46 -0.70 -18.99
N LEU A 239 -4.38 0.42 -19.69
CA LEU A 239 -4.86 0.52 -21.06
C LEU A 239 -4.10 -0.47 -21.96
N GLY A 240 -2.77 -0.48 -21.89
CA GLY A 240 -1.94 -1.45 -22.62
C GLY A 240 -2.21 -2.89 -22.18
N ARG A 241 -2.38 -3.14 -20.87
CA ARG A 241 -2.74 -4.46 -20.36
C ARG A 241 -4.10 -4.92 -20.90
N THR A 242 -5.08 -4.03 -21.04
CA THR A 242 -6.38 -4.35 -21.62
C THR A 242 -6.23 -4.85 -23.06
N SER A 243 -5.37 -4.20 -23.87
CA SER A 243 -5.06 -4.65 -25.23
C SER A 243 -4.39 -6.04 -25.26
N VAL A 244 -3.50 -6.32 -24.32
CA VAL A 244 -2.89 -7.68 -24.18
C VAL A 244 -3.95 -8.73 -23.90
N LEU A 245 -4.86 -8.45 -22.95
CA LEU A 245 -5.88 -9.41 -22.49
C LEU A 245 -6.94 -9.67 -23.57
N SER A 246 -7.41 -8.61 -24.22
CA SER A 246 -8.49 -8.69 -25.21
C SER A 246 -8.02 -9.08 -26.61
N GLY A 247 -6.77 -8.82 -26.95
CA GLY A 247 -6.27 -8.87 -28.31
C GLY A 247 -6.79 -7.74 -29.21
N GLN A 248 -7.47 -6.73 -28.64
CA GLN A 248 -8.05 -5.59 -29.35
C GLN A 248 -7.18 -4.33 -29.19
N ASN A 249 -7.35 -3.37 -30.12
CA ASN A 249 -6.69 -2.05 -30.04
C ASN A 249 -5.18 -2.13 -29.85
N LEU A 250 -4.49 -3.06 -30.56
CA LEU A 250 -3.08 -3.39 -30.33
C LEU A 250 -2.16 -2.16 -30.44
N GLU A 251 -2.33 -1.32 -31.46
CA GLU A 251 -1.49 -0.11 -31.65
C GLU A 251 -1.71 0.92 -30.53
N GLU A 252 -2.94 1.07 -30.05
CA GLU A 252 -3.23 1.92 -28.89
C GLU A 252 -2.57 1.38 -27.62
N GLY A 253 -2.63 0.06 -27.42
CA GLY A 253 -1.96 -0.60 -26.29
C GLY A 253 -0.45 -0.44 -26.34
N ILE A 254 0.17 -0.54 -27.53
CA ILE A 254 1.60 -0.28 -27.72
C ILE A 254 1.92 1.17 -27.34
N THR A 255 1.18 2.13 -27.87
CA THR A 255 1.35 3.56 -27.56
C THR A 255 1.21 3.84 -26.07
N ALA A 256 0.22 3.21 -25.42
CA ALA A 256 -0.03 3.37 -24.00
C ALA A 256 1.15 2.87 -23.14
N LEU A 257 1.70 1.69 -23.43
CA LEU A 257 2.84 1.16 -22.69
C LEU A 257 4.14 1.96 -22.96
N GLN A 258 4.33 2.45 -24.19
CA GLN A 258 5.44 3.34 -24.50
C GLN A 258 5.33 4.68 -23.73
N LYS A 259 4.10 5.20 -23.57
CA LYS A 259 3.86 6.41 -22.76
C LYS A 259 4.14 6.14 -21.29
N TYR A 260 3.65 5.02 -20.75
CA TYR A 260 3.95 4.59 -19.38
C TYR A 260 5.45 4.55 -19.09
N LEU A 261 6.24 3.93 -19.97
CA LEU A 261 7.70 3.81 -19.82
C LEU A 261 8.45 5.15 -19.81
N LYS A 262 7.83 6.23 -20.30
CA LYS A 262 8.39 7.60 -20.28
C LYS A 262 7.98 8.42 -19.07
N LEU A 263 6.96 7.97 -18.31
CA LEU A 263 6.50 8.67 -17.12
C LEU A 263 7.35 8.31 -15.89
N PRO A 264 7.49 9.23 -14.91
CA PRO A 264 8.03 8.88 -13.61
C PRO A 264 7.17 7.81 -12.94
N ARG A 265 7.76 6.67 -12.61
CA ARG A 265 7.04 5.55 -12.00
C ARG A 265 6.79 5.80 -10.51
N MET A 266 5.57 5.64 -10.06
CA MET A 266 5.24 5.63 -8.63
C MET A 266 5.61 4.29 -7.98
N ALA A 267 5.88 4.28 -6.69
CA ALA A 267 6.34 3.08 -5.97
C ALA A 267 5.35 1.90 -6.02
N ASN A 268 4.06 2.19 -6.11
CA ASN A 268 2.97 1.20 -6.17
C ASN A 268 2.57 0.81 -7.60
N GLU A 269 3.25 1.33 -8.62
CA GLU A 269 3.00 0.98 -10.02
C GLU A 269 3.89 -0.19 -10.47
N PRO A 270 3.46 -0.96 -11.49
CA PRO A 270 4.24 -2.05 -12.04
C PRO A 270 5.64 -1.61 -12.46
N ALA A 271 6.65 -2.41 -12.16
CA ALA A 271 8.01 -2.11 -12.58
C ALA A 271 8.17 -2.19 -14.11
N ASN A 272 9.13 -1.43 -14.65
CA ASN A 272 9.31 -1.27 -16.11
C ASN A 272 9.52 -2.60 -16.84
N GLN A 273 10.13 -3.61 -16.23
CA GLN A 273 10.26 -4.93 -16.86
C GLN A 273 8.89 -5.55 -17.21
N HIS A 274 7.85 -5.31 -16.39
CA HIS A 274 6.50 -5.80 -16.69
C HIS A 274 5.87 -5.04 -17.84
N ALA A 275 6.14 -3.73 -17.98
CA ALA A 275 5.66 -2.95 -19.12
C ALA A 275 6.35 -3.39 -20.42
N TYR A 276 7.66 -3.61 -20.42
CA TYR A 276 8.38 -4.16 -21.58
C TYR A 276 7.91 -5.55 -21.95
N TYR A 277 7.64 -6.42 -20.98
CA TYR A 277 7.08 -7.74 -21.24
C TYR A 277 5.73 -7.65 -21.98
N ARG A 278 4.81 -6.80 -21.49
CA ARG A 278 3.51 -6.60 -22.15
C ARG A 278 3.62 -5.92 -23.51
N LEU A 279 4.57 -5.02 -23.67
CA LEU A 279 4.89 -4.40 -24.96
C LEU A 279 5.34 -5.47 -25.96
N GLY A 280 6.21 -6.39 -25.54
CA GLY A 280 6.63 -7.54 -26.34
C GLY A 280 5.45 -8.42 -26.76
N GLN A 281 4.52 -8.69 -25.83
CA GLN A 281 3.29 -9.44 -26.14
C GLN A 281 2.41 -8.73 -27.19
N LEU A 282 2.26 -7.41 -27.11
CA LEU A 282 1.49 -6.64 -28.10
C LEU A 282 2.18 -6.63 -29.46
N TYR A 283 3.49 -6.44 -29.52
CA TYR A 283 4.24 -6.50 -30.76
C TYR A 283 4.15 -7.90 -31.42
N ALA A 284 4.26 -8.97 -30.62
CA ALA A 284 4.10 -10.33 -31.13
C ALA A 284 2.70 -10.57 -31.71
N LYS A 285 1.65 -10.13 -31.01
CA LYS A 285 0.25 -10.20 -31.50
C LYS A 285 0.02 -9.37 -32.77
N ALA A 286 0.74 -8.25 -32.92
CA ALA A 286 0.69 -7.41 -34.11
C ALA A 286 1.59 -7.91 -35.26
N GLY A 287 2.26 -9.06 -35.11
CA GLY A 287 3.18 -9.62 -36.12
C GLY A 287 4.54 -8.92 -36.21
N LYS A 288 4.82 -7.96 -35.31
CA LYS A 288 6.06 -7.18 -35.26
C LYS A 288 7.14 -7.94 -34.48
N LYS A 289 7.68 -9.01 -35.06
CA LYS A 289 8.59 -9.96 -34.36
C LYS A 289 9.90 -9.33 -33.89
N THR A 290 10.47 -8.41 -34.66
CA THR A 290 11.72 -7.73 -34.32
C THR A 290 11.53 -6.87 -33.06
N GLU A 291 10.48 -6.08 -33.04
CA GLU A 291 10.12 -5.22 -31.92
C GLU A 291 9.73 -6.02 -30.68
N ALA A 292 9.02 -7.14 -30.88
CA ALA A 292 8.69 -8.08 -29.81
C ALA A 292 9.95 -8.62 -29.13
N ARG A 293 10.92 -9.09 -29.93
CA ARG A 293 12.21 -9.56 -29.44
C ARG A 293 12.96 -8.49 -28.64
N ALA A 294 13.05 -7.28 -29.17
CA ALA A 294 13.72 -6.16 -28.50
C ALA A 294 13.03 -5.80 -27.16
N ALA A 295 11.69 -5.81 -27.12
CA ALA A 295 10.95 -5.54 -25.91
C ALA A 295 11.14 -6.63 -24.83
N PHE A 296 11.10 -7.92 -25.18
CA PHE A 296 11.38 -8.99 -24.24
C PHE A 296 12.83 -8.96 -23.73
N GLN A 297 13.81 -8.66 -24.60
CA GLN A 297 15.20 -8.46 -24.17
C GLN A 297 15.35 -7.27 -23.20
N SER A 298 14.61 -6.17 -23.41
CA SER A 298 14.58 -5.04 -22.49
C SER A 298 14.01 -5.41 -21.12
N ALA A 299 12.97 -6.25 -21.08
CA ALA A 299 12.44 -6.79 -19.83
C ALA A 299 13.50 -7.63 -19.08
N LEU A 300 14.22 -8.51 -19.78
CA LEU A 300 15.28 -9.36 -19.21
C LEU A 300 16.53 -8.58 -18.80
N LYS A 301 16.82 -7.45 -19.45
CA LYS A 301 17.91 -6.58 -19.03
C LYS A 301 17.64 -5.95 -17.67
N LEU A 302 16.37 -5.64 -17.36
CA LEU A 302 15.93 -5.09 -16.06
C LEU A 302 15.78 -6.17 -15.00
N ASP A 303 15.33 -7.37 -15.39
CA ASP A 303 15.18 -8.52 -14.50
C ASP A 303 15.60 -9.80 -15.23
N PRO A 304 16.87 -10.22 -15.09
CA PRO A 304 17.37 -11.45 -15.70
C PRO A 304 16.70 -12.74 -15.22
N ALA A 305 16.01 -12.71 -14.07
CA ALA A 305 15.29 -13.86 -13.50
C ALA A 305 13.85 -14.00 -14.04
N PHE A 306 13.34 -13.00 -14.78
CA PHE A 306 11.99 -12.97 -15.30
C PHE A 306 11.76 -14.08 -16.33
N LYS A 307 10.99 -15.12 -15.95
CA LYS A 307 10.86 -16.37 -16.74
C LYS A 307 10.01 -16.19 -17.99
N GLU A 308 8.94 -15.41 -17.91
CA GLU A 308 7.95 -15.28 -18.97
C GLU A 308 8.52 -14.68 -20.26
N PRO A 309 9.30 -13.57 -20.26
CA PRO A 309 9.94 -13.08 -21.49
C PRO A 309 10.89 -14.09 -22.14
N LYS A 310 11.60 -14.93 -21.34
CA LYS A 310 12.44 -16.00 -21.88
C LYS A 310 11.63 -17.02 -22.66
N ALA A 311 10.47 -17.42 -22.11
CA ALA A 311 9.60 -18.39 -22.76
C ALA A 311 8.99 -17.82 -24.06
N GLU A 312 8.65 -16.53 -24.08
CA GLU A 312 8.12 -15.88 -25.29
C GLU A 312 9.18 -15.70 -26.38
N LEU A 313 10.42 -15.38 -26.00
CA LEU A 313 11.54 -15.27 -26.97
C LEU A 313 11.80 -16.58 -27.72
N ALA A 314 11.60 -17.73 -27.07
CA ALA A 314 11.77 -19.04 -27.68
C ALA A 314 10.71 -19.37 -28.74
N LYS A 315 9.58 -18.64 -28.76
CA LYS A 315 8.46 -18.83 -29.71
C LYS A 315 8.52 -17.90 -30.93
N LEU A 316 9.36 -16.86 -30.91
CA LEU A 316 9.52 -15.87 -31.98
C LEU A 316 10.45 -16.36 -33.10
#